data_88f6adac37e6f15ce9813b4c1b559af6
#
_entry.id   88f6adac37e6f15ce9813b4c1b559af6
#
_cell.length_a   1.000
_cell.length_b   1.000
_cell.length_c   1.000
_cell.angle_alpha   90.00
_cell.angle_beta   90.00
_cell.angle_gamma   90.00
#
_symmetry.space_group_name_H-M   'P 1'
#
loop_
_entity.id
_entity.type
_entity.pdbx_description
1 polymer ?
#
loop_
_entity_poly.entity_id
_entity_poly.type
_entity_poly.pdbx_seq_one_letter_code
_entity_poly.pdbx_strand_id
1 'polypeptide(L)'
;MINKIIHFSDLHLRLFKDHDLYKLILIDALEQWKKIKPDRIVFTGDLVHSKNQMTPELIKMVTWLLGECSKISNTILLIGNHDFLENNLNRIDAISPILESLNNEKITYYMDSGVYKDENIDWVIYSLKTGNTPPNIPKSDNLKIGLFHGPVDGLSTDLGYKFDNIFSSNKFNGCDLVLCGDIHKRQVFNIPNNKKAYMVGSTIQQNFGENIRNHGFGVYDVKKDKYTFVDLKNPRPYIKFKINSIEDIENGNEKVTNY
;
A
#
# COMPACT_ATOMS: atom_id res chain seq x y z
N MET A 1 -17.29 -0.32 -16.37
CA MET A 1 -17.76 -0.27 -14.96
C MET A 1 -16.81 -1.08 -14.09
N ILE A 2 -16.24 -0.43 -13.09
CA ILE A 2 -15.27 -1.02 -12.16
C ILE A 2 -16.00 -1.90 -11.15
N ASN A 3 -15.59 -3.16 -11.02
CA ASN A 3 -16.18 -4.17 -10.14
C ASN A 3 -15.19 -4.76 -9.14
N LYS A 4 -13.90 -4.88 -9.52
CA LYS A 4 -12.87 -5.44 -8.65
C LYS A 4 -11.65 -4.54 -8.59
N ILE A 5 -11.18 -4.27 -7.39
CA ILE A 5 -10.02 -3.42 -7.11
C ILE A 5 -9.02 -4.23 -6.30
N ILE A 6 -7.77 -4.28 -6.76
CA ILE A 6 -6.63 -4.70 -5.93
C ILE A 6 -6.13 -3.48 -5.17
N HIS A 7 -5.85 -3.65 -3.90
CA HIS A 7 -5.25 -2.63 -3.04
C HIS A 7 -4.00 -3.18 -2.36
N PHE A 8 -2.87 -2.52 -2.56
CA PHE A 8 -1.61 -2.84 -1.88
C PHE A 8 -0.85 -1.55 -1.52
N SER A 9 0.15 -1.63 -0.64
CA SER A 9 0.87 -0.47 -0.10
C SER A 9 2.22 -0.87 0.49
N ASP A 10 3.02 0.13 0.83
CA ASP A 10 4.19 0.00 1.71
C ASP A 10 5.15 -1.10 1.27
N LEU A 11 5.58 -1.06 0.01
CA LEU A 11 6.58 -1.98 -0.53
C LEU A 11 7.97 -1.66 -0.02
N HIS A 12 8.30 -0.37 0.15
CA HIS A 12 9.62 0.08 0.57
C HIS A 12 10.76 -0.60 -0.18
N LEU A 13 10.67 -0.62 -1.51
CA LEU A 13 11.75 -1.17 -2.34
C LEU A 13 13.06 -0.47 -2.02
N ARG A 14 14.06 -1.23 -1.58
CA ARG A 14 15.36 -0.72 -1.16
C ARG A 14 16.29 -0.56 -2.36
N LEU A 15 17.38 0.16 -2.20
CA LEU A 15 18.29 0.51 -3.31
C LEU A 15 18.75 -0.70 -4.12
N PHE A 16 19.17 -1.77 -3.44
CA PHE A 16 19.67 -3.00 -4.07
C PHE A 16 19.46 -4.25 -3.20
N LYS A 17 19.01 -4.06 -1.95
CA LYS A 17 18.89 -5.15 -0.98
C LYS A 17 17.59 -5.93 -1.20
N ASP A 18 17.67 -7.24 -1.13
CA ASP A 18 16.54 -8.19 -1.13
C ASP A 18 15.66 -8.15 -2.42
N HIS A 19 16.16 -7.58 -3.52
CA HIS A 19 15.38 -7.47 -4.77
C HIS A 19 14.96 -8.83 -5.33
N ASP A 20 15.77 -9.88 -5.16
CA ASP A 20 15.43 -11.24 -5.53
C ASP A 20 14.21 -11.78 -4.74
N LEU A 21 14.18 -11.51 -3.43
CA LEU A 21 13.06 -11.86 -2.55
C LEU A 21 11.80 -11.07 -2.92
N TYR A 22 11.92 -9.73 -3.06
CA TYR A 22 10.80 -8.90 -3.48
C TYR A 22 10.23 -9.36 -4.81
N LYS A 23 11.10 -9.63 -5.78
CA LYS A 23 10.67 -10.08 -7.11
C LYS A 23 9.93 -11.42 -7.05
N LEU A 24 10.40 -12.36 -6.23
CA LEU A 24 9.75 -13.66 -6.05
C LEU A 24 8.32 -13.49 -5.50
N ILE A 25 8.16 -12.69 -4.44
CA ILE A 25 6.85 -12.44 -3.79
C ILE A 25 5.93 -11.65 -4.72
N LEU A 26 6.46 -10.64 -5.42
CA LEU A 26 5.67 -9.83 -6.35
C LEU A 26 5.24 -10.61 -7.59
N ILE A 27 6.03 -11.57 -8.08
CA ILE A 27 5.60 -12.48 -9.16
C ILE A 27 4.40 -13.30 -8.70
N ASP A 28 4.41 -13.85 -7.48
CA ASP A 28 3.24 -14.57 -6.94
C ASP A 28 2.01 -13.66 -6.84
N ALA A 29 2.18 -12.42 -6.35
CA ALA A 29 1.11 -11.44 -6.30
C ALA A 29 0.52 -11.16 -7.70
N LEU A 30 1.37 -10.88 -8.69
CA LEU A 30 0.97 -10.61 -10.07
C LEU A 30 0.23 -11.79 -10.70
N GLU A 31 0.66 -13.03 -10.44
CA GLU A 31 -0.04 -14.22 -10.92
C GLU A 31 -1.44 -14.39 -10.27
N GLN A 32 -1.55 -14.06 -9.00
CA GLN A 32 -2.85 -14.03 -8.32
C GLN A 32 -3.75 -12.92 -8.90
N TRP A 33 -3.21 -11.70 -9.16
CA TRP A 33 -3.96 -10.60 -9.75
C TRP A 33 -4.45 -10.92 -11.17
N LYS A 34 -3.64 -11.57 -12.00
CA LYS A 34 -4.07 -12.07 -13.32
C LYS A 34 -5.27 -13.00 -13.22
N LYS A 35 -5.32 -13.87 -12.19
CA LYS A 35 -6.45 -14.78 -11.94
C LYS A 35 -7.70 -14.04 -11.42
N ILE A 36 -7.51 -13.03 -10.56
CA ILE A 36 -8.59 -12.20 -10.01
C ILE A 36 -9.22 -11.32 -11.09
N LYS A 37 -8.44 -10.88 -12.09
CA LYS A 37 -8.84 -9.98 -13.18
C LYS A 37 -9.42 -8.67 -12.62
N PRO A 38 -8.64 -7.85 -11.92
CA PRO A 38 -9.12 -6.58 -11.39
C PRO A 38 -9.36 -5.57 -12.49
N ASP A 39 -10.30 -4.66 -12.28
CA ASP A 39 -10.52 -3.50 -13.15
C ASP A 39 -9.58 -2.35 -12.82
N ARG A 40 -9.08 -2.30 -11.56
CA ARG A 40 -8.07 -1.34 -11.10
C ARG A 40 -7.11 -2.00 -10.12
N ILE A 41 -5.86 -1.56 -10.18
CA ILE A 41 -4.83 -1.85 -9.18
C ILE A 41 -4.51 -0.52 -8.51
N VAL A 42 -4.67 -0.45 -7.19
CA VAL A 42 -4.47 0.75 -6.38
C VAL A 42 -3.29 0.54 -5.43
N PHE A 43 -2.31 1.41 -5.51
CA PHE A 43 -1.17 1.47 -4.62
C PHE A 43 -1.24 2.74 -3.76
N THR A 44 -1.31 2.56 -2.45
CA THR A 44 -1.53 3.68 -1.50
C THR A 44 -0.25 4.18 -0.84
N GLY A 45 0.85 4.29 -1.59
CA GLY A 45 2.08 4.98 -1.18
C GLY A 45 3.21 4.10 -0.70
N ASP A 46 4.39 4.70 -0.56
CA ASP A 46 5.64 4.08 -0.12
C ASP A 46 6.13 2.94 -1.02
N LEU A 47 6.24 3.26 -2.30
CA LEU A 47 6.79 2.34 -3.29
C LEU A 47 8.28 2.11 -3.08
N VAL A 48 9.03 3.18 -2.79
CA VAL A 48 10.47 3.12 -2.53
C VAL A 48 10.77 3.39 -1.06
N HIS A 49 11.91 2.92 -0.58
CA HIS A 49 12.34 3.14 0.82
C HIS A 49 13.10 4.46 1.01
N SER A 50 13.78 4.93 0.00
CA SER A 50 14.69 6.08 0.10
C SER A 50 14.22 7.24 -0.77
N LYS A 51 13.91 8.37 -0.14
CA LYS A 51 13.39 9.59 -0.78
C LYS A 51 14.36 10.23 -1.78
N ASN A 52 15.68 10.05 -1.58
CA ASN A 52 16.73 10.85 -2.23
C ASN A 52 17.72 10.04 -3.04
N GLN A 53 17.64 8.74 -3.00
CA GLN A 53 18.61 7.85 -3.62
C GLN A 53 17.88 6.86 -4.52
N MET A 54 18.31 6.81 -5.78
CA MET A 54 17.79 5.88 -6.76
C MET A 54 18.97 5.19 -7.43
N THR A 55 19.11 3.88 -7.21
CA THR A 55 20.11 3.08 -7.92
C THR A 55 19.54 2.53 -9.22
N PRO A 56 20.39 2.16 -10.19
CA PRO A 56 19.92 1.51 -11.42
C PRO A 56 19.08 0.26 -11.16
N GLU A 57 19.44 -0.52 -10.15
CA GLU A 57 18.70 -1.74 -9.74
C GLU A 57 17.30 -1.40 -9.23
N LEU A 58 17.17 -0.35 -8.40
CA LEU A 58 15.88 0.10 -7.87
C LEU A 58 15.00 0.64 -9.01
N ILE A 59 15.54 1.49 -9.87
CA ILE A 59 14.82 2.01 -11.05
C ILE A 59 14.30 0.85 -11.90
N LYS A 60 15.16 -0.15 -12.19
CA LYS A 60 14.79 -1.34 -12.97
C LYS A 60 13.67 -2.13 -12.28
N MET A 61 13.72 -2.26 -10.95
CA MET A 61 12.71 -3.00 -10.18
C MET A 61 11.36 -2.30 -10.18
N VAL A 62 11.34 -0.98 -9.96
CA VAL A 62 10.11 -0.16 -10.00
C VAL A 62 9.51 -0.17 -11.40
N THR A 63 10.33 0.07 -12.43
CA THR A 63 9.91 0.04 -13.84
C THR A 63 9.30 -1.31 -14.23
N TRP A 64 9.94 -2.42 -13.82
CA TRP A 64 9.41 -3.76 -14.05
C TRP A 64 8.06 -3.95 -13.37
N LEU A 65 7.93 -3.62 -12.08
CA LEU A 65 6.69 -3.82 -11.32
C LEU A 65 5.53 -3.03 -11.92
N LEU A 66 5.72 -1.73 -12.17
CA LEU A 66 4.69 -0.86 -12.74
C LEU A 66 4.31 -1.31 -14.16
N GLY A 67 5.28 -1.74 -14.96
CA GLY A 67 5.03 -2.32 -16.28
C GLY A 67 4.21 -3.61 -16.21
N GLU A 68 4.47 -4.51 -15.25
CA GLU A 68 3.66 -5.73 -15.07
C GLU A 68 2.25 -5.41 -14.56
N CYS A 69 2.10 -4.46 -13.61
CA CYS A 69 0.80 -4.02 -13.14
C CYS A 69 -0.07 -3.48 -14.29
N SER A 70 0.49 -2.62 -15.13
CA SER A 70 -0.22 -2.00 -16.27
C SER A 70 -0.64 -3.01 -17.35
N LYS A 71 0.04 -4.14 -17.48
CA LYS A 71 -0.38 -5.25 -18.35
C LYS A 71 -1.63 -5.97 -17.83
N ILE A 72 -1.84 -5.94 -16.51
CA ILE A 72 -3.00 -6.59 -15.87
C ILE A 72 -4.22 -5.66 -15.88
N SER A 73 -4.03 -4.40 -15.43
CA SER A 73 -5.12 -3.43 -15.32
C SER A 73 -4.59 -1.99 -15.24
N ASN A 74 -5.49 -1.01 -15.36
CA ASN A 74 -5.17 0.37 -15.05
C ASN A 74 -4.73 0.47 -13.59
N THR A 75 -3.58 1.11 -13.37
CA THR A 75 -2.90 1.18 -12.09
C THR A 75 -2.93 2.61 -11.56
N ILE A 76 -3.38 2.78 -10.34
CA ILE A 76 -3.43 4.05 -9.63
C ILE A 76 -2.38 4.05 -8.54
N LEU A 77 -1.57 5.09 -8.48
CA LEU A 77 -0.56 5.31 -7.45
C LEU A 77 -0.92 6.55 -6.65
N LEU A 78 -0.82 6.46 -5.34
CA LEU A 78 -0.82 7.59 -4.41
C LEU A 78 0.61 7.81 -3.92
N ILE A 79 0.99 9.06 -3.72
CA ILE A 79 2.29 9.41 -3.16
C ILE A 79 2.35 9.04 -1.67
N GLY A 80 3.43 8.36 -1.24
CA GLY A 80 3.73 8.08 0.16
C GLY A 80 4.85 8.97 0.70
N ASN A 81 5.04 8.99 2.02
CA ASN A 81 6.05 9.84 2.66
C ASN A 81 7.50 9.38 2.40
N HIS A 82 7.71 8.16 1.91
CA HIS A 82 9.01 7.65 1.44
C HIS A 82 9.27 7.91 -0.05
N ASP A 83 8.26 8.37 -0.80
CA ASP A 83 8.40 8.62 -2.23
C ASP A 83 8.89 10.05 -2.53
N PHE A 84 8.79 11.01 -1.59
CA PHE A 84 9.17 12.41 -1.78
C PHE A 84 9.76 13.06 -0.51
N LEU A 85 10.31 14.27 -0.67
CA LEU A 85 10.84 15.08 0.43
C LEU A 85 9.77 16.01 1.00
N GLU A 86 9.18 15.63 2.12
CA GLU A 86 8.12 16.42 2.79
C GLU A 86 8.55 17.82 3.18
N ASN A 87 9.83 18.01 3.52
CA ASN A 87 10.39 19.31 3.89
C ASN A 87 10.87 20.14 2.68
N ASN A 88 10.72 19.65 1.45
CA ASN A 88 11.07 20.38 0.24
C ASN A 88 10.19 19.96 -0.94
N LEU A 89 8.96 20.45 -0.96
CA LEU A 89 7.93 20.10 -1.95
C LEU A 89 8.26 20.55 -3.38
N ASN A 90 9.26 21.44 -3.55
CA ASN A 90 9.71 21.88 -4.89
C ASN A 90 10.65 20.85 -5.57
N ARG A 91 11.16 19.87 -4.81
CA ARG A 91 11.95 18.82 -5.42
C ARG A 91 11.05 17.77 -6.06
N ILE A 92 11.56 17.24 -7.18
CA ILE A 92 10.93 16.10 -7.83
C ILE A 92 10.94 14.89 -6.89
N ASP A 93 9.85 14.11 -6.87
CA ASP A 93 9.75 12.86 -6.13
C ASP A 93 10.49 11.71 -6.82
N ALA A 94 10.63 10.59 -6.14
CA ALA A 94 11.40 9.43 -6.64
C ALA A 94 10.69 8.69 -7.79
N ILE A 95 9.38 8.84 -7.94
CA ILE A 95 8.54 8.03 -8.85
C ILE A 95 8.30 8.75 -10.19
N SER A 96 8.08 10.07 -10.17
CA SER A 96 7.76 10.87 -11.37
C SER A 96 8.72 10.64 -12.54
N PRO A 97 10.07 10.63 -12.38
CA PRO A 97 10.99 10.41 -13.50
C PRO A 97 10.84 9.01 -14.13
N ILE A 98 10.49 8.00 -13.32
CA ILE A 98 10.25 6.65 -13.82
C ILE A 98 8.96 6.60 -14.64
N LEU A 99 7.90 7.26 -14.16
CA LEU A 99 6.61 7.29 -14.86
C LEU A 99 6.71 8.06 -16.17
N GLU A 100 7.42 9.18 -16.19
CA GLU A 100 7.72 9.95 -17.42
C GLU A 100 8.47 9.07 -18.45
N SER A 101 9.47 8.31 -17.99
CA SER A 101 10.22 7.39 -18.85
C SER A 101 9.38 6.22 -19.35
N LEU A 102 8.49 5.67 -18.50
CA LEU A 102 7.57 4.58 -18.89
C LEU A 102 6.54 5.04 -19.91
N ASN A 103 6.11 6.31 -19.84
CA ASN A 103 5.11 6.93 -20.71
C ASN A 103 3.89 6.01 -20.95
N ASN A 104 3.30 5.49 -19.88
CA ASN A 104 2.25 4.47 -19.94
C ASN A 104 0.90 5.04 -19.46
N GLU A 105 -0.03 5.24 -20.39
CA GLU A 105 -1.36 5.81 -20.13
C GLU A 105 -2.23 5.00 -19.15
N LYS A 106 -1.87 3.75 -18.88
CA LYS A 106 -2.57 2.92 -17.90
C LYS A 106 -2.12 3.16 -16.46
N ILE A 107 -1.15 4.04 -16.24
CA ILE A 107 -0.66 4.37 -14.90
C ILE A 107 -1.02 5.80 -14.58
N THR A 108 -1.82 5.98 -13.53
CA THR A 108 -2.20 7.30 -13.01
C THR A 108 -1.53 7.52 -11.67
N TYR A 109 -0.88 8.66 -11.48
CA TYR A 109 -0.20 9.01 -10.23
C TYR A 109 -0.84 10.26 -9.63
N TYR A 110 -1.50 10.09 -8.48
CA TYR A 110 -2.13 11.20 -7.77
C TYR A 110 -1.15 11.79 -6.73
N MET A 111 -0.73 13.02 -6.99
CA MET A 111 0.16 13.79 -6.11
C MET A 111 -0.57 14.88 -5.34
N ASP A 112 -1.75 15.31 -5.79
CA ASP A 112 -2.52 16.39 -5.18
C ASP A 112 -3.87 15.88 -4.66
N SER A 113 -4.34 16.49 -3.56
CA SER A 113 -5.68 16.21 -3.06
C SER A 113 -6.75 16.69 -4.04
N GLY A 114 -7.81 15.91 -4.19
CA GLY A 114 -8.87 16.22 -5.14
C GLY A 114 -9.87 15.08 -5.29
N VAL A 115 -10.85 15.27 -6.15
CA VAL A 115 -11.80 14.22 -6.53
C VAL A 115 -11.69 13.97 -8.03
N TYR A 116 -11.37 12.74 -8.39
CA TYR A 116 -11.09 12.32 -9.77
C TYR A 116 -12.08 11.25 -10.19
N LYS A 117 -12.85 11.56 -11.24
CA LYS A 117 -13.89 10.67 -11.76
C LYS A 117 -13.26 9.56 -12.61
N ASP A 118 -13.68 8.32 -12.34
CA ASP A 118 -13.26 7.13 -13.08
C ASP A 118 -14.42 6.15 -13.19
N GLU A 119 -15.12 6.17 -14.30
CA GLU A 119 -16.33 5.38 -14.58
C GLU A 119 -17.42 5.56 -13.48
N ASN A 120 -17.66 4.52 -12.67
CA ASN A 120 -18.63 4.49 -11.57
C ASN A 120 -17.99 4.79 -10.20
N ILE A 121 -16.74 5.23 -10.18
CA ILE A 121 -16.01 5.59 -8.97
C ILE A 121 -15.55 7.04 -9.04
N ASP A 122 -15.67 7.75 -7.92
CA ASP A 122 -15.00 9.00 -7.66
C ASP A 122 -13.86 8.74 -6.66
N TRP A 123 -12.62 8.81 -7.14
CA TRP A 123 -11.44 8.70 -6.28
C TRP A 123 -11.25 9.97 -5.48
N VAL A 124 -11.40 9.89 -4.17
CA VAL A 124 -11.23 11.01 -3.24
C VAL A 124 -9.80 10.95 -2.67
N ILE A 125 -8.93 11.80 -3.20
CA ILE A 125 -7.49 11.74 -2.90
C ILE A 125 -7.16 12.67 -1.73
N TYR A 126 -6.55 12.10 -0.69
CA TYR A 126 -5.95 12.80 0.44
C TYR A 126 -4.43 12.68 0.29
N SER A 127 -3.82 13.67 -0.34
CA SER A 127 -2.38 13.62 -0.64
C SER A 127 -1.54 14.25 0.46
N LEU A 128 -0.47 13.55 0.84
CA LEU A 128 0.57 14.08 1.75
C LEU A 128 1.20 15.37 1.22
N LYS A 129 1.38 15.50 -0.09
CA LYS A 129 1.96 16.68 -0.71
C LYS A 129 1.14 17.96 -0.47
N THR A 130 -0.15 17.79 -0.24
CA THR A 130 -1.08 18.88 0.14
C THR A 130 -1.54 18.77 1.60
N GLY A 131 -0.74 18.10 2.47
CA GLY A 131 -0.99 17.96 3.90
C GLY A 131 -2.22 17.12 4.24
N ASN A 132 -2.58 16.15 3.40
CA ASN A 132 -3.77 15.30 3.57
C ASN A 132 -5.06 16.13 3.74
N THR A 133 -5.12 17.29 3.08
CA THR A 133 -6.28 18.17 3.14
C THR A 133 -7.50 17.47 2.54
N PRO A 134 -8.62 17.36 3.26
CA PRO A 134 -9.84 16.78 2.74
C PRO A 134 -10.34 17.57 1.52
N PRO A 135 -10.55 16.93 0.36
CA PRO A 135 -11.09 17.62 -0.78
C PRO A 135 -12.59 17.87 -0.62
N ASN A 136 -13.12 18.87 -1.34
CA ASN A 136 -14.55 19.06 -1.44
C ASN A 136 -15.16 17.96 -2.33
N ILE A 137 -15.96 17.07 -1.76
CA ILE A 137 -16.54 15.93 -2.47
C ILE A 137 -17.84 16.38 -3.15
N PRO A 138 -17.92 16.39 -4.48
CA PRO A 138 -19.13 16.79 -5.19
C PRO A 138 -20.24 15.74 -5.02
N LYS A 139 -21.49 16.19 -5.14
CA LYS A 139 -22.62 15.26 -5.22
C LYS A 139 -22.54 14.49 -6.53
N SER A 140 -22.57 13.18 -6.44
CA SER A 140 -22.61 12.27 -7.58
C SER A 140 -23.22 10.94 -7.15
N ASP A 141 -23.69 10.14 -8.12
CA ASP A 141 -24.17 8.77 -7.87
C ASP A 141 -23.04 7.73 -7.88
N ASN A 142 -21.81 8.17 -8.15
CA ASN A 142 -20.64 7.31 -8.12
C ASN A 142 -20.28 6.89 -6.70
N LEU A 143 -19.70 5.69 -6.56
CA LEU A 143 -19.07 5.23 -5.33
C LEU A 143 -17.84 6.09 -5.01
N LYS A 144 -17.76 6.66 -3.82
CA LYS A 144 -16.68 7.54 -3.38
C LYS A 144 -15.65 6.75 -2.59
N ILE A 145 -14.53 6.47 -3.23
CA ILE A 145 -13.43 5.73 -2.58
C ILE A 145 -12.30 6.69 -2.23
N GLY A 146 -12.06 6.85 -0.92
CA GLY A 146 -10.91 7.62 -0.41
C GLY A 146 -9.60 6.86 -0.62
N LEU A 147 -8.55 7.55 -1.06
CA LEU A 147 -7.18 7.07 -1.03
C LEU A 147 -6.38 7.95 -0.08
N PHE A 148 -5.72 7.30 0.88
CA PHE A 148 -5.00 7.98 1.95
C PHE A 148 -3.69 7.27 2.26
N HIS A 149 -2.63 8.04 2.48
CA HIS A 149 -1.38 7.55 3.04
C HIS A 149 -1.03 8.36 4.27
N GLY A 150 -0.95 7.71 5.42
CA GLY A 150 -0.64 8.35 6.69
C GLY A 150 -1.25 7.64 7.90
N PRO A 151 -0.79 7.98 9.11
CA PRO A 151 -1.34 7.43 10.34
C PRO A 151 -2.71 8.05 10.64
N VAL A 152 -3.60 7.25 11.23
CA VAL A 152 -4.95 7.65 11.66
C VAL A 152 -5.10 7.40 13.15
N ASP A 153 -5.77 8.32 13.83
CA ASP A 153 -6.02 8.24 15.28
C ASP A 153 -6.65 6.90 15.68
N GLY A 154 -6.14 6.31 16.76
CA GLY A 154 -6.60 5.04 17.32
C GLY A 154 -6.00 3.80 16.67
N LEU A 155 -5.29 3.91 15.54
CA LEU A 155 -4.57 2.78 14.95
C LEU A 155 -3.24 2.51 15.67
N SER A 156 -2.66 1.35 15.44
CA SER A 156 -1.42 0.94 16.10
C SER A 156 -0.47 0.19 15.18
N THR A 157 0.82 0.22 15.52
CA THR A 157 1.82 -0.67 14.92
C THR A 157 1.75 -2.09 15.55
N ASP A 158 2.47 -3.04 14.97
CA ASP A 158 2.61 -4.39 15.54
C ASP A 158 3.33 -4.39 16.90
N LEU A 159 4.20 -3.42 17.16
CA LEU A 159 4.86 -3.22 18.44
C LEU A 159 3.97 -2.58 19.51
N GLY A 160 2.71 -2.25 19.17
CA GLY A 160 1.74 -1.69 20.10
C GLY A 160 1.79 -0.17 20.26
N TYR A 161 2.63 0.53 19.49
CA TYR A 161 2.56 2.00 19.45
C TYR A 161 1.22 2.45 18.87
N LYS A 162 0.50 3.32 19.59
CA LYS A 162 -0.78 3.89 19.15
C LYS A 162 -0.59 5.29 18.63
N PHE A 163 -1.33 5.63 17.59
CA PHE A 163 -1.36 6.96 17.01
C PHE A 163 -2.52 7.74 17.59
N ASP A 164 -2.22 8.92 18.16
CA ASP A 164 -3.20 9.81 18.76
C ASP A 164 -2.94 11.25 18.32
N ASN A 165 -4.00 12.04 18.09
CA ASN A 165 -3.95 13.45 17.72
C ASN A 165 -3.18 13.75 16.42
N ILE A 166 -3.24 12.86 15.42
CA ILE A 166 -2.57 13.02 14.13
C ILE A 166 -3.59 13.31 13.02
N PHE A 167 -4.41 12.34 12.68
CA PHE A 167 -5.44 12.47 11.65
C PHE A 167 -6.72 11.77 12.07
N SER A 168 -7.79 12.54 12.26
CA SER A 168 -9.09 12.00 12.65
C SER A 168 -9.78 11.30 11.48
N SER A 169 -10.30 10.10 11.72
CA SER A 169 -11.14 9.37 10.76
C SER A 169 -12.40 10.13 10.33
N ASN A 170 -12.85 11.13 11.10
CA ASN A 170 -13.96 12.00 10.74
C ASN A 170 -13.70 12.82 9.48
N LYS A 171 -12.44 13.06 9.13
CA LYS A 171 -12.05 13.78 7.90
C LYS A 171 -12.37 12.99 6.61
N PHE A 172 -12.68 11.70 6.72
CA PHE A 172 -13.15 10.87 5.61
C PHE A 172 -14.67 10.98 5.36
N ASN A 173 -15.33 11.95 5.99
CA ASN A 173 -16.76 12.15 5.78
C ASN A 173 -17.07 12.39 4.30
N GLY A 174 -18.10 11.69 3.80
CA GLY A 174 -18.47 11.70 2.38
C GLY A 174 -17.85 10.59 1.53
N CYS A 175 -16.88 9.83 2.05
CA CYS A 175 -16.42 8.60 1.42
C CYS A 175 -17.31 7.41 1.78
N ASP A 176 -17.54 6.51 0.83
CA ASP A 176 -18.21 5.23 1.03
C ASP A 176 -17.25 4.17 1.55
N LEU A 177 -15.98 4.29 1.20
CA LEU A 177 -14.88 3.41 1.56
C LEU A 177 -13.57 4.20 1.55
N VAL A 178 -12.58 3.84 2.38
CA VAL A 178 -11.22 4.40 2.28
C VAL A 178 -10.18 3.29 2.23
N LEU A 179 -9.24 3.40 1.30
CA LEU A 179 -8.08 2.54 1.15
C LEU A 179 -6.85 3.30 1.67
N CYS A 180 -6.16 2.71 2.66
CA CYS A 180 -5.10 3.39 3.40
C CYS A 180 -3.77 2.63 3.35
N GLY A 181 -2.65 3.38 3.33
CA GLY A 181 -1.28 2.93 3.55
C GLY A 181 -0.59 3.69 4.69
N ASP A 182 0.71 3.44 4.91
CA ASP A 182 1.63 3.99 5.91
C ASP A 182 1.81 3.10 7.18
N ILE A 183 0.73 2.59 7.75
CA ILE A 183 0.87 1.70 8.90
C ILE A 183 0.99 0.26 8.40
N HIS A 184 2.15 -0.36 8.64
CA HIS A 184 2.47 -1.70 8.12
C HIS A 184 1.60 -2.81 8.72
N LYS A 185 0.95 -2.54 9.86
CA LYS A 185 -0.03 -3.45 10.46
C LYS A 185 -1.38 -3.34 9.78
N ARG A 186 -1.89 -4.46 9.29
CA ARG A 186 -3.23 -4.58 8.70
C ARG A 186 -4.32 -4.29 9.72
N GLN A 187 -5.22 -3.36 9.43
CA GLN A 187 -6.30 -2.96 10.33
C GLN A 187 -7.55 -2.52 9.55
N VAL A 188 -8.72 -2.65 10.19
CA VAL A 188 -9.99 -2.11 9.69
C VAL A 188 -10.55 -1.19 10.75
N PHE A 189 -11.01 -0.01 10.35
CA PHE A 189 -11.57 0.96 11.28
C PHE A 189 -12.82 1.63 10.70
N ASN A 190 -13.58 2.27 11.59
CA ASN A 190 -14.80 2.96 11.20
C ASN A 190 -14.50 4.39 10.76
N ILE A 191 -15.22 4.81 9.73
CA ILE A 191 -15.32 6.20 9.29
C ILE A 191 -16.78 6.68 9.40
N PRO A 192 -17.09 7.96 9.21
CA PRO A 192 -18.47 8.46 9.34
C PRO A 192 -19.50 7.64 8.52
N ASN A 193 -20.76 7.71 8.95
CA ASN A 193 -21.89 7.02 8.34
C ASN A 193 -21.80 5.48 8.34
N ASN A 194 -21.16 4.89 9.36
CA ASN A 194 -20.94 3.45 9.52
C ASN A 194 -20.17 2.81 8.35
N LYS A 195 -19.41 3.60 7.62
CA LYS A 195 -18.53 3.12 6.56
C LYS A 195 -17.21 2.63 7.13
N LYS A 196 -16.41 1.95 6.29
CA LYS A 196 -15.15 1.33 6.69
C LYS A 196 -13.96 1.91 5.94
N ALA A 197 -12.83 1.92 6.62
CA ALA A 197 -11.52 2.12 6.03
C ALA A 197 -10.63 0.92 6.27
N TYR A 198 -9.76 0.65 5.32
CA TYR A 198 -8.88 -0.53 5.31
C TYR A 198 -7.44 -0.08 5.19
N MET A 199 -6.70 -0.20 6.29
CA MET A 199 -5.25 -0.13 6.31
C MET A 199 -4.73 -1.50 5.85
N VAL A 200 -4.21 -1.56 4.62
CA VAL A 200 -3.83 -2.85 4.02
C VAL A 200 -2.58 -3.45 4.66
N GLY A 201 -1.76 -2.60 5.27
CA GLY A 201 -0.46 -2.98 5.81
C GLY A 201 0.61 -3.10 4.74
N SER A 202 1.83 -3.39 5.15
CA SER A 202 2.92 -3.62 4.20
C SER A 202 2.68 -4.88 3.37
N THR A 203 3.00 -4.80 2.09
CA THR A 203 2.85 -5.95 1.17
C THR A 203 3.81 -7.07 1.53
N ILE A 204 4.98 -6.74 2.09
CA ILE A 204 6.03 -7.68 2.51
C ILE A 204 6.53 -7.21 3.88
N GLN A 205 6.81 -8.16 4.78
CA GLN A 205 7.43 -7.85 6.09
C GLN A 205 8.73 -7.05 5.91
N GLN A 206 8.82 -5.88 6.55
CA GLN A 206 9.93 -4.94 6.37
C GLN A 206 11.05 -5.10 7.37
N ASN A 207 10.74 -5.57 8.59
CA ASN A 207 11.68 -5.66 9.70
C ASN A 207 11.22 -6.62 10.81
N PHE A 208 12.08 -6.82 11.80
CA PHE A 208 11.79 -7.65 12.98
C PHE A 208 10.69 -7.10 13.91
N GLY A 209 10.25 -5.86 13.73
CA GLY A 209 9.17 -5.25 14.51
C GLY A 209 7.78 -5.63 14.05
N GLU A 210 7.67 -6.19 12.85
CA GLU A 210 6.41 -6.55 12.23
C GLU A 210 6.08 -8.03 12.44
N ASN A 211 4.80 -8.37 12.44
CA ASN A 211 4.33 -9.74 12.40
C ASN A 211 4.91 -10.47 11.19
N ILE A 212 5.09 -11.80 11.30
CA ILE A 212 5.50 -12.65 10.18
C ILE A 212 4.35 -12.83 9.17
N ARG A 213 3.11 -12.77 9.66
CA ARG A 213 1.87 -12.97 8.89
C ARG A 213 1.14 -11.65 8.66
N ASN A 214 0.10 -11.70 7.85
CA ASN A 214 -0.75 -10.56 7.52
C ASN A 214 -0.08 -9.52 6.61
N HIS A 215 0.82 -9.97 5.74
CA HIS A 215 1.41 -9.18 4.65
C HIS A 215 0.83 -9.63 3.30
N GLY A 216 0.60 -8.68 2.41
CA GLY A 216 0.03 -9.00 1.11
C GLY A 216 -0.80 -7.85 0.53
N PHE A 217 -2.00 -8.14 0.09
CA PHE A 217 -2.85 -7.17 -0.58
C PHE A 217 -4.32 -7.33 -0.18
N GLY A 218 -5.14 -6.36 -0.56
CA GLY A 218 -6.58 -6.39 -0.44
C GLY A 218 -7.28 -6.57 -1.78
N VAL A 219 -8.46 -7.17 -1.77
CA VAL A 219 -9.37 -7.24 -2.91
C VAL A 219 -10.70 -6.65 -2.50
N TYR A 220 -11.13 -5.59 -3.16
CA TYR A 220 -12.46 -5.03 -2.98
C TYR A 220 -13.37 -5.42 -4.15
N ASP A 221 -14.43 -6.15 -3.84
CA ASP A 221 -15.53 -6.49 -4.77
C ASP A 221 -16.63 -5.43 -4.61
N VAL A 222 -16.70 -4.52 -5.57
CA VAL A 222 -17.63 -3.36 -5.54
C VAL A 222 -19.09 -3.82 -5.51
N LYS A 223 -19.44 -4.85 -6.28
CA LYS A 223 -20.85 -5.35 -6.36
C LYS A 223 -21.31 -5.97 -5.06
N LYS A 224 -20.38 -6.62 -4.33
CA LYS A 224 -20.68 -7.29 -3.07
C LYS A 224 -20.46 -6.40 -1.86
N ASP A 225 -19.92 -5.20 -2.06
CA ASP A 225 -19.42 -4.32 -1.00
C ASP A 225 -18.56 -5.10 0.01
N LYS A 226 -17.59 -5.87 -0.52
CA LYS A 226 -16.78 -6.77 0.30
C LYS A 226 -15.30 -6.54 0.06
N TYR A 227 -14.58 -6.23 1.13
CA TYR A 227 -13.12 -6.20 1.16
C TYR A 227 -12.57 -7.51 1.76
N THR A 228 -11.57 -8.10 1.12
CA THR A 228 -10.93 -9.33 1.56
C THR A 228 -9.42 -9.13 1.54
N PHE A 229 -8.75 -9.43 2.65
CA PHE A 229 -7.30 -9.47 2.71
C PHE A 229 -6.78 -10.80 2.16
N VAL A 230 -5.69 -10.74 1.42
CA VAL A 230 -4.99 -11.89 0.86
C VAL A 230 -3.54 -11.85 1.31
N ASP A 231 -3.07 -12.93 1.92
CA ASP A 231 -1.69 -13.04 2.39
C ASP A 231 -0.78 -13.53 1.28
N LEU A 232 0.41 -12.96 1.20
CA LEU A 232 1.51 -13.42 0.36
C LEU A 232 2.50 -14.22 1.21
N LYS A 233 3.00 -15.33 0.66
CA LYS A 233 3.99 -16.14 1.35
C LYS A 233 5.36 -15.48 1.24
N ASN A 234 5.97 -15.16 2.38
CA ASN A 234 7.36 -14.74 2.45
C ASN A 234 8.25 -15.96 2.75
N PRO A 235 9.09 -16.42 1.81
CA PRO A 235 9.95 -17.59 2.04
C PRO A 235 11.17 -17.29 2.92
N ARG A 236 11.48 -16.00 3.19
CA ARG A 236 12.58 -15.56 4.05
C ARG A 236 12.12 -14.50 5.06
N PRO A 237 11.20 -14.85 6.01
CA PRO A 237 10.67 -13.88 6.96
C PRO A 237 11.73 -13.49 8.00
N TYR A 238 11.54 -12.30 8.61
CA TYR A 238 12.30 -11.89 9.79
C TYR A 238 11.72 -12.60 11.00
N ILE A 239 12.47 -13.56 11.57
CA ILE A 239 12.02 -14.39 12.70
C ILE A 239 12.81 -14.02 13.94
N LYS A 240 12.11 -13.81 15.07
CA LYS A 240 12.71 -13.63 16.40
C LYS A 240 12.62 -14.92 17.18
N PHE A 241 13.75 -15.40 17.67
CA PHE A 241 13.81 -16.50 18.62
C PHE A 241 14.20 -15.97 19.99
N LYS A 242 13.47 -16.41 21.02
CA LYS A 242 13.89 -16.24 22.39
C LYS A 242 14.60 -17.52 22.81
N ILE A 243 15.90 -17.44 23.06
CA ILE A 243 16.75 -18.55 23.51
C ILE A 243 16.85 -18.43 25.02
N ASN A 244 16.36 -19.43 25.76
CA ASN A 244 16.42 -19.49 27.22
C ASN A 244 17.33 -20.65 27.68
N SER A 245 17.68 -21.59 26.80
CA SER A 245 18.52 -22.76 27.10
C SER A 245 19.34 -23.18 25.86
N ILE A 246 20.32 -24.04 26.06
CA ILE A 246 21.10 -24.66 24.96
C ILE A 246 20.20 -25.53 24.10
N GLU A 247 19.25 -26.21 24.70
CA GLU A 247 18.26 -27.07 24.02
C GLU A 247 17.38 -26.28 23.04
N ASP A 248 17.10 -24.99 23.32
CA ASP A 248 16.40 -24.08 22.37
C ASP A 248 17.22 -23.83 21.11
N ILE A 249 18.55 -23.88 21.17
CA ILE A 249 19.43 -23.73 20.00
C ILE A 249 19.41 -25.01 19.16
N GLU A 250 19.50 -26.17 19.80
CA GLU A 250 19.50 -27.48 19.13
C GLU A 250 18.15 -27.74 18.41
N ASN A 251 17.05 -27.35 19.02
CA ASN A 251 15.68 -27.48 18.45
C ASN A 251 15.29 -26.28 17.58
N GLY A 252 16.14 -25.28 17.40
CA GLY A 252 15.84 -24.04 16.67
C GLY A 252 15.43 -24.27 15.22
N ASN A 253 16.00 -25.28 14.56
CA ASN A 253 15.65 -25.63 13.18
C ASN A 253 14.21 -26.15 13.03
N GLU A 254 13.66 -26.89 13.99
CA GLU A 254 12.29 -27.39 13.94
C GLU A 254 11.26 -26.26 14.13
N LYS A 255 11.60 -25.23 14.93
CA LYS A 255 10.74 -24.04 15.11
C LYS A 255 10.69 -23.17 13.86
N VAL A 256 11.77 -23.10 13.07
CA VAL A 256 11.83 -22.32 11.80
C VAL A 256 11.00 -22.97 10.69
N THR A 257 10.97 -24.29 10.61
CA THR A 257 10.27 -25.03 9.55
C THR A 257 8.75 -24.99 9.66
N ASN A 258 8.21 -24.57 10.82
CA ASN A 258 6.77 -24.48 11.10
C ASN A 258 6.17 -23.08 10.90
N TYR A 259 6.94 -22.12 10.35
CA TYR A 259 6.48 -20.79 9.92
C TYR A 259 6.37 -20.73 8.40
#